data_201b303dc73fe15ac62fdcf43c005ea4
#
_entry.id   201b303dc73fe15ac62fdcf43c005ea4
#
_cell.length_a   1.000
_cell.length_b   1.000
_cell.length_c   1.000
_cell.angle_alpha   90.00
_cell.angle_beta   90.00
_cell.angle_gamma   90.00
#
_symmetry.space_group_name_H-M   'P 1'
#
loop_
_entity.id
_entity.type
_entity.pdbx_description
1 polymer ?
#
loop_
_entity_poly.entity_id
_entity_poly.type
_entity_poly.pdbx_seq_one_letter_code
_entity_poly.pdbx_strand_id
1 'polypeptide(L)'
;MGSKDGSGAASSGGGGGFFSSIAAGVRSLGTAVHKSVNGLVGYEGLEVINPDGGTEDAEAEALRGRWKQEDRDSYWKMMHKYIGADVTSLVTLPVIIFEPMTMLQKMAELMEYCELLDKADECEDPYMRMAYASAWAVSVYFAYQRTWKPFNPILGETYEMVNHQGISFIAEQVSHHPPMGAAHCENAHFTYDITSKLKTKFLGNSLEVYPLGRTRVLLKKSGVKLELVPPLTKVNNLIFGRTWVDSPGEMVLTNLTTGDKVVLLFQPCGWFGAGRYEVDGYVYSAAEEPKIMITGKWNQSMSCQPCDQEGDPLPGTELKEIWRVAPTPPNDKYQYTHFAHKINSFDTAPKKLLASDSRLRPDRYALEKGDMSKSGSEKSRLEEQQRAEKRTREAKGEQFTPRWFNRTDEIAPTPWGELEVYEYNGKYTEHRAAIDSSSVADDDTDVTSIEFNPWQYSSSSSQ
;
A
#
# COMPACT_ATOMS: atom_id res chain seq x y z
N MET A 1 -10.23 25.31 -65.03
CA MET A 1 -10.47 26.41 -64.08
C MET A 1 -10.98 25.80 -62.84
N GLY A 2 -10.27 25.56 -61.84
CA GLY A 2 -9.55 26.38 -60.82
C GLY A 2 -10.47 26.42 -59.65
N SER A 3 -10.25 26.05 -58.51
CA SER A 3 -9.18 25.88 -57.58
C SER A 3 -9.75 25.66 -56.15
N LYS A 4 -9.06 24.86 -55.38
CA LYS A 4 -8.64 25.06 -53.98
C LYS A 4 -9.66 24.80 -52.84
N ASP A 5 -9.45 23.75 -52.17
CA ASP A 5 -8.72 23.53 -50.86
C ASP A 5 -9.31 24.22 -49.66
N GLY A 6 -9.67 23.41 -48.66
CA GLY A 6 -10.01 23.79 -47.32
C GLY A 6 -10.01 22.60 -46.37
N SER A 7 -8.82 22.10 -46.04
CA SER A 7 -8.62 21.10 -44.99
C SER A 7 -8.86 21.71 -43.63
N GLY A 8 -9.85 21.22 -42.87
CA GLY A 8 -10.06 21.53 -41.46
C GLY A 8 -9.46 20.40 -40.59
N ALA A 9 -8.30 20.63 -40.02
CA ALA A 9 -7.70 19.75 -39.05
C ALA A 9 -8.41 19.89 -37.70
N ALA A 10 -8.95 18.82 -37.18
CA ALA A 10 -9.42 18.72 -35.82
C ALA A 10 -8.21 18.56 -34.91
N SER A 11 -8.00 19.56 -34.04
CA SER A 11 -6.99 19.50 -32.97
C SER A 11 -7.49 18.63 -31.83
N SER A 12 -6.83 17.51 -31.62
CA SER A 12 -6.94 16.74 -30.40
C SER A 12 -6.24 17.52 -29.29
N GLY A 13 -7.02 18.11 -28.39
CA GLY A 13 -6.54 18.82 -27.21
C GLY A 13 -6.03 17.84 -26.14
N GLY A 14 -4.77 18.00 -25.80
CA GLY A 14 -4.04 17.14 -24.89
C GLY A 14 -4.42 17.28 -23.42
N GLY A 15 -4.60 16.15 -22.78
CA GLY A 15 -4.69 16.00 -21.33
C GLY A 15 -3.34 16.01 -20.61
N GLY A 16 -2.25 16.41 -21.26
CA GLY A 16 -0.90 16.38 -20.68
C GLY A 16 -0.44 17.66 -19.97
N GLY A 17 -1.23 18.73 -20.04
CA GLY A 17 -0.81 20.05 -19.52
C GLY A 17 -1.09 20.31 -18.04
N PHE A 18 -1.99 19.56 -17.44
CA PHE A 18 -2.49 19.88 -16.10
C PHE A 18 -1.51 19.44 -14.97
N PHE A 19 -0.79 18.35 -15.16
CA PHE A 19 0.19 17.86 -14.18
C PHE A 19 1.53 18.61 -14.19
N SER A 20 1.89 19.26 -15.31
CA SER A 20 3.17 19.94 -15.42
C SER A 20 3.20 21.32 -14.76
N SER A 21 2.07 22.00 -14.60
CA SER A 21 2.00 23.33 -13.97
C SER A 21 1.99 23.28 -12.44
N ILE A 22 1.43 22.22 -11.85
CA ILE A 22 1.42 22.03 -10.39
C ILE A 22 2.81 21.64 -9.87
N ALA A 23 3.53 20.79 -10.63
CA ALA A 23 4.92 20.45 -10.33
C ALA A 23 5.88 21.64 -10.35
N ALA A 24 5.54 22.73 -11.08
CA ALA A 24 6.37 23.94 -11.14
C ALA A 24 6.25 24.80 -9.87
N GLY A 25 5.07 24.88 -9.25
CA GLY A 25 4.83 25.68 -8.03
C GLY A 25 5.50 25.10 -6.79
N VAL A 26 5.37 23.78 -6.60
CA VAL A 26 6.02 23.06 -5.48
C VAL A 26 7.52 22.93 -5.67
N ARG A 27 8.00 22.85 -6.92
CA ARG A 27 9.44 22.86 -7.25
C ARG A 27 10.15 24.16 -6.89
N SER A 28 9.44 25.28 -6.78
CA SER A 28 10.10 26.56 -6.49
C SER A 28 10.55 26.69 -5.03
N LEU A 29 9.87 26.06 -4.08
CA LEU A 29 10.25 26.06 -2.66
C LEU A 29 11.34 25.02 -2.34
N GLY A 30 11.29 23.83 -2.95
CA GLY A 30 12.33 22.81 -2.81
C GLY A 30 13.63 23.12 -3.56
N THR A 31 13.55 23.86 -4.67
CA THR A 31 14.72 24.18 -5.52
C THR A 31 15.63 25.28 -4.98
N ALA A 32 15.18 26.13 -4.08
CA ALA A 32 16.04 27.17 -3.48
C ALA A 32 17.11 26.57 -2.55
N VAL A 33 16.82 25.47 -1.88
CA VAL A 33 17.79 24.76 -1.03
C VAL A 33 18.65 23.78 -1.86
N HIS A 34 18.10 23.20 -2.94
CA HIS A 34 18.81 22.21 -3.76
C HIS A 34 19.80 22.79 -4.77
N LYS A 35 19.70 24.04 -5.17
CA LYS A 35 20.62 24.67 -6.14
C LYS A 35 22.04 24.87 -5.63
N SER A 36 22.25 24.76 -4.33
CA SER A 36 23.59 24.97 -3.74
C SER A 36 24.50 23.73 -3.76
N VAL A 37 23.98 22.53 -3.98
CA VAL A 37 24.76 21.28 -3.83
C VAL A 37 24.93 20.47 -5.13
N ASN A 38 24.12 20.69 -6.16
CA ASN A 38 24.15 19.89 -7.41
C ASN A 38 25.16 20.38 -8.46
N GLY A 39 26.16 21.14 -8.09
CA GLY A 39 27.19 21.72 -9.00
C GLY A 39 28.43 20.86 -9.22
N LEU A 40 28.57 19.67 -8.64
CA LEU A 40 29.77 18.86 -8.81
C LEU A 40 29.44 17.37 -8.97
N VAL A 41 29.82 16.87 -10.16
CA VAL A 41 30.13 15.48 -10.53
C VAL A 41 28.95 14.59 -10.89
N GLY A 42 28.79 14.41 -12.23
CA GLY A 42 28.12 13.25 -12.81
C GLY A 42 28.98 12.00 -12.65
N TYR A 43 28.38 10.96 -12.14
CA TYR A 43 28.84 9.58 -12.30
C TYR A 43 27.63 8.69 -12.58
N GLU A 44 27.57 8.17 -13.79
CA GLU A 44 26.79 6.98 -14.12
C GLU A 44 27.56 5.78 -13.56
N GLY A 45 27.21 5.37 -12.35
CA GLY A 45 27.76 4.19 -11.70
C GLY A 45 26.86 3.80 -10.53
N LEU A 46 26.65 2.52 -10.33
CA LEU A 46 25.86 1.89 -9.26
C LEU A 46 26.15 2.53 -7.88
N GLU A 47 25.37 3.52 -7.50
CA GLU A 47 25.54 4.21 -6.24
C GLU A 47 24.95 3.43 -5.07
N VAL A 48 25.79 3.14 -4.09
CA VAL A 48 25.39 2.69 -2.76
C VAL A 48 25.16 3.95 -1.91
N ILE A 49 23.90 4.35 -1.72
CA ILE A 49 23.55 5.44 -0.81
C ILE A 49 23.49 4.84 0.61
N ASN A 50 24.39 5.26 1.48
CA ASN A 50 24.36 4.88 2.89
C ASN A 50 23.78 6.05 3.70
N PRO A 51 22.47 6.01 4.05
CA PRO A 51 21.75 7.16 4.61
C PRO A 51 22.17 7.51 6.05
N ASP A 52 22.86 6.64 6.76
CA ASP A 52 23.14 6.75 8.19
C ASP A 52 24.58 7.18 8.52
N GLY A 53 25.34 7.72 7.56
CA GLY A 53 26.60 8.40 7.83
C GLY A 53 27.72 7.57 8.48
N GLY A 54 27.74 6.26 8.28
CA GLY A 54 28.95 5.45 8.50
C GLY A 54 29.26 4.99 9.92
N THR A 55 28.35 5.06 10.87
CA THR A 55 28.49 4.31 12.15
C THR A 55 27.83 2.94 11.98
N GLU A 56 28.66 1.91 11.99
CA GLU A 56 28.22 0.52 11.95
C GLU A 56 27.69 0.12 13.33
N ASP A 57 26.41 0.33 13.57
CA ASP A 57 25.75 -0.11 14.80
C ASP A 57 25.53 -1.63 14.81
N ALA A 58 25.55 -2.23 16.01
CA ALA A 58 25.30 -3.65 16.24
C ALA A 58 23.97 -4.14 15.64
N GLU A 59 23.01 -3.25 15.47
CA GLU A 59 21.72 -3.49 14.81
C GLU A 59 21.88 -3.69 13.29
N ALA A 60 22.83 -2.98 12.67
CA ALA A 60 23.21 -3.19 11.27
C ALA A 60 23.89 -4.54 11.06
N GLU A 61 24.64 -5.03 12.05
CA GLU A 61 25.31 -6.33 12.01
C GLU A 61 24.30 -7.48 12.16
N ALA A 62 23.29 -7.35 13.03
CA ALA A 62 22.19 -8.30 13.14
C ALA A 62 21.32 -8.38 11.86
N LEU A 63 21.15 -7.25 11.16
CA LEU A 63 20.47 -7.20 9.85
C LEU A 63 21.36 -7.69 8.69
N ARG A 64 22.70 -7.60 8.80
CA ARG A 64 23.65 -8.22 7.85
C ARG A 64 23.58 -9.74 7.87
N GLY A 65 23.24 -10.36 9.01
CA GLY A 65 23.03 -11.79 9.14
C GLY A 65 21.83 -12.36 8.34
N ARG A 66 20.99 -11.49 7.78
CA ARG A 66 19.82 -11.86 6.97
C ARG A 66 20.17 -12.53 5.64
N TRP A 67 21.19 -11.98 4.99
CA TRP A 67 21.65 -12.44 3.69
C TRP A 67 23.16 -12.66 3.77
N LYS A 68 23.57 -13.91 3.76
CA LYS A 68 24.97 -14.24 3.53
C LYS A 68 25.37 -13.75 2.15
N GLN A 69 26.64 -13.44 1.94
CA GLN A 69 27.14 -12.99 0.63
C GLN A 69 26.81 -14.02 -0.47
N GLU A 70 26.89 -15.31 -0.16
CA GLU A 70 26.56 -16.43 -1.05
C GLU A 70 25.08 -16.39 -1.50
N ASP A 71 24.15 -16.00 -0.61
CA ASP A 71 22.72 -15.85 -0.93
C ASP A 71 22.50 -14.65 -1.86
N ARG A 72 23.21 -13.55 -1.64
CA ARG A 72 23.17 -12.36 -2.50
C ARG A 72 23.72 -12.65 -3.88
N ASP A 73 24.85 -13.35 -3.97
CA ASP A 73 25.48 -13.75 -5.24
C ASP A 73 24.56 -14.72 -6.02
N SER A 74 23.92 -15.65 -5.32
CA SER A 74 22.93 -16.56 -5.89
C SER A 74 21.70 -15.80 -6.41
N TYR A 75 21.18 -14.84 -5.63
CA TYR A 75 20.10 -13.98 -6.03
C TYR A 75 20.46 -13.12 -7.24
N TRP A 76 21.65 -12.52 -7.26
CA TRP A 76 22.12 -11.75 -8.40
C TRP A 76 22.21 -12.61 -9.67
N LYS A 77 22.79 -13.81 -9.60
CA LYS A 77 22.86 -14.74 -10.74
C LYS A 77 21.48 -15.09 -11.30
N MET A 78 20.46 -15.14 -10.44
CA MET A 78 19.08 -15.39 -10.84
C MET A 78 18.42 -14.13 -11.46
N MET A 79 18.67 -12.95 -10.88
CA MET A 79 17.92 -11.74 -11.15
C MET A 79 18.50 -10.83 -12.24
N HIS A 80 19.81 -10.87 -12.51
CA HIS A 80 20.46 -9.92 -13.43
C HIS A 80 19.84 -9.89 -14.83
N LYS A 81 19.30 -11.00 -15.31
CA LYS A 81 18.62 -11.11 -16.61
C LYS A 81 17.26 -10.40 -16.67
N TYR A 82 16.73 -10.00 -15.53
CA TYR A 82 15.44 -9.29 -15.43
C TYR A 82 15.61 -7.78 -15.22
N ILE A 83 16.82 -7.23 -15.38
CA ILE A 83 17.04 -5.78 -15.26
C ILE A 83 16.14 -5.05 -16.26
N GLY A 84 15.36 -4.09 -15.76
CA GLY A 84 14.38 -3.32 -16.53
C GLY A 84 12.99 -3.97 -16.66
N ALA A 85 12.84 -5.24 -16.25
CA ALA A 85 11.59 -5.98 -16.36
C ALA A 85 10.69 -5.82 -15.11
N ASP A 86 9.40 -6.07 -15.32
CA ASP A 86 8.44 -6.30 -14.23
C ASP A 86 8.64 -7.72 -13.68
N VAL A 87 8.99 -7.81 -12.40
CA VAL A 87 9.27 -9.08 -11.74
C VAL A 87 8.16 -9.52 -10.77
N THR A 88 7.03 -8.83 -10.76
CA THR A 88 5.92 -9.07 -9.82
C THR A 88 5.45 -10.53 -9.83
N SER A 89 5.41 -11.16 -11.02
CA SER A 89 4.92 -12.53 -11.22
C SER A 89 5.95 -13.49 -11.79
N LEU A 90 7.18 -13.04 -12.03
CA LEU A 90 8.17 -13.80 -12.83
C LEU A 90 9.06 -14.75 -12.03
N VAL A 91 9.18 -14.58 -10.71
CA VAL A 91 10.23 -15.25 -9.94
C VAL A 91 9.68 -15.87 -8.66
N THR A 92 9.94 -17.17 -8.48
CA THR A 92 9.77 -17.83 -7.18
C THR A 92 10.94 -17.43 -6.28
N LEU A 93 10.65 -16.63 -5.24
CA LEU A 93 11.64 -16.14 -4.32
C LEU A 93 11.75 -17.03 -3.08
N PRO A 94 12.95 -17.17 -2.47
CA PRO A 94 13.14 -17.99 -1.28
C PRO A 94 12.46 -17.33 -0.05
N VAL A 95 11.97 -18.16 0.88
CA VAL A 95 11.20 -17.68 2.05
C VAL A 95 12.01 -16.79 3.00
N ILE A 96 13.34 -16.85 2.95
CA ILE A 96 14.21 -16.05 3.80
C ILE A 96 14.02 -14.53 3.64
N ILE A 97 13.46 -14.08 2.51
CA ILE A 97 13.21 -12.65 2.26
C ILE A 97 11.80 -12.21 2.64
N PHE A 98 10.97 -13.13 3.11
CA PHE A 98 9.56 -12.84 3.40
C PHE A 98 9.36 -12.46 4.87
N GLU A 99 8.36 -11.60 5.10
CA GLU A 99 7.73 -11.44 6.41
C GLU A 99 6.56 -12.42 6.55
N PRO A 100 6.19 -12.85 7.77
CA PRO A 100 5.06 -13.76 7.99
C PRO A 100 3.71 -13.04 7.86
N MET A 101 3.50 -12.38 6.72
CA MET A 101 2.31 -11.62 6.39
C MET A 101 2.05 -11.75 4.90
N THR A 102 0.79 -11.81 4.49
CA THR A 102 0.41 -11.76 3.08
C THR A 102 0.15 -10.32 2.64
N MET A 103 0.06 -10.10 1.33
CA MET A 103 -0.29 -8.78 0.80
C MET A 103 -1.67 -8.30 1.25
N LEU A 104 -2.63 -9.23 1.48
CA LEU A 104 -3.97 -8.87 1.99
C LEU A 104 -3.90 -8.37 3.44
N GLN A 105 -3.07 -8.99 4.27
CA GLN A 105 -2.80 -8.52 5.64
C GLN A 105 -2.06 -7.17 5.62
N LYS A 106 -1.14 -6.99 4.66
CA LYS A 106 -0.46 -5.70 4.44
C LYS A 106 -1.41 -4.57 4.09
N MET A 107 -2.46 -4.85 3.32
CA MET A 107 -3.52 -3.88 3.02
C MET A 107 -4.29 -3.46 4.28
N ALA A 108 -4.44 -4.33 5.27
CA ALA A 108 -5.10 -4.00 6.52
C ALA A 108 -4.26 -3.07 7.43
N GLU A 109 -2.94 -2.99 7.23
CA GLU A 109 -2.09 -2.08 8.01
C GLU A 109 -2.45 -0.60 7.82
N LEU A 110 -3.11 -0.24 6.71
CA LEU A 110 -3.64 1.10 6.48
C LEU A 110 -4.69 1.52 7.53
N MET A 111 -5.28 0.55 8.23
CA MET A 111 -6.30 0.80 9.26
C MET A 111 -5.72 0.99 10.68
N GLU A 112 -4.40 0.98 10.84
CA GLU A 112 -3.76 1.18 12.17
C GLU A 112 -4.21 2.47 12.85
N TYR A 113 -4.40 3.55 12.07
CA TYR A 113 -4.80 4.87 12.55
C TYR A 113 -6.12 5.31 11.91
N CYS A 114 -7.09 4.39 11.79
CA CYS A 114 -8.38 4.68 11.16
C CYS A 114 -9.21 5.74 11.92
N GLU A 115 -8.90 6.00 13.21
CA GLU A 115 -9.49 7.11 13.98
C GLU A 115 -9.21 8.49 13.38
N LEU A 116 -8.23 8.62 12.50
CA LEU A 116 -8.00 9.86 11.75
C LEU A 116 -9.09 10.10 10.71
N LEU A 117 -9.67 9.04 10.15
CA LEU A 117 -10.84 9.13 9.26
C LEU A 117 -12.10 9.47 10.08
N ASP A 118 -12.24 8.92 11.30
CA ASP A 118 -13.34 9.29 12.22
C ASP A 118 -13.27 10.78 12.54
N LYS A 119 -12.08 11.28 12.91
CA LYS A 119 -11.83 12.72 13.13
C LYS A 119 -12.11 13.56 11.88
N ALA A 120 -11.76 13.06 10.70
CA ALA A 120 -12.03 13.75 9.45
C ALA A 120 -13.54 13.88 9.19
N ASP A 121 -14.31 12.83 9.46
CA ASP A 121 -15.77 12.82 9.29
C ASP A 121 -16.47 13.77 10.28
N GLU A 122 -15.99 13.85 11.52
CA GLU A 122 -16.52 14.70 12.56
C GLU A 122 -16.13 16.18 12.39
N CYS A 123 -15.03 16.46 11.68
CA CYS A 123 -14.47 17.82 11.55
C CYS A 123 -15.38 18.71 10.69
N GLU A 124 -15.77 19.86 11.23
CA GLU A 124 -16.60 20.86 10.53
C GLU A 124 -15.79 21.65 9.50
N ASP A 125 -14.53 21.97 9.81
CA ASP A 125 -13.63 22.68 8.90
C ASP A 125 -13.25 21.77 7.71
N PRO A 126 -13.62 22.13 6.47
CA PRO A 126 -13.38 21.28 5.30
C PRO A 126 -11.90 21.06 5.00
N TYR A 127 -11.03 22.02 5.30
CA TYR A 127 -9.60 21.89 5.03
C TYR A 127 -8.88 21.09 6.12
N MET A 128 -9.26 21.27 7.40
CA MET A 128 -8.78 20.41 8.48
C MET A 128 -9.24 18.97 8.32
N ARG A 129 -10.45 18.73 7.79
CA ARG A 129 -10.92 17.40 7.39
C ARG A 129 -9.94 16.73 6.42
N MET A 130 -9.51 17.46 5.38
CA MET A 130 -8.54 16.99 4.41
C MET A 130 -7.17 16.73 5.04
N ALA A 131 -6.74 17.56 6.00
CA ALA A 131 -5.50 17.37 6.74
C ALA A 131 -5.51 16.06 7.56
N TYR A 132 -6.59 15.77 8.29
CA TYR A 132 -6.72 14.50 9.02
C TYR A 132 -6.73 13.29 8.08
N ALA A 133 -7.50 13.35 6.99
CA ALA A 133 -7.54 12.28 6.02
C ALA A 133 -6.18 12.04 5.33
N SER A 134 -5.40 13.09 5.08
CA SER A 134 -4.05 12.97 4.53
C SER A 134 -3.06 12.38 5.54
N ALA A 135 -3.19 12.72 6.82
CA ALA A 135 -2.38 12.13 7.88
C ALA A 135 -2.63 10.61 7.99
N TRP A 136 -3.89 10.17 7.87
CA TRP A 136 -4.22 8.75 7.74
C TRP A 136 -3.52 8.11 6.54
N ALA A 137 -3.56 8.74 5.37
CA ALA A 137 -2.93 8.20 4.16
C ALA A 137 -1.39 8.12 4.28
N VAL A 138 -0.76 9.06 5.00
CA VAL A 138 0.69 9.04 5.28
C VAL A 138 1.07 7.97 6.30
N SER A 139 0.22 7.71 7.28
CA SER A 139 0.56 6.89 8.45
C SER A 139 1.03 5.46 8.12
N VAL A 140 0.54 4.87 7.03
CA VAL A 140 0.90 3.52 6.60
C VAL A 140 2.37 3.39 6.14
N TYR A 141 3.00 4.50 5.77
CA TYR A 141 4.40 4.48 5.29
C TYR A 141 5.38 4.07 6.38
N PHE A 142 5.05 4.25 7.65
CA PHE A 142 5.82 3.66 8.74
C PHE A 142 5.96 2.14 8.58
N ALA A 143 4.89 1.45 8.22
CA ALA A 143 4.93 0.01 7.95
C ALA A 143 5.69 -0.35 6.65
N TYR A 144 5.75 0.58 5.68
CA TYR A 144 6.43 0.35 4.40
C TYR A 144 7.95 0.51 4.47
N GLN A 145 8.50 1.08 5.55
CA GLN A 145 9.96 1.11 5.74
C GLN A 145 10.57 -0.28 5.96
N ARG A 146 9.76 -1.31 6.28
CA ARG A 146 10.22 -2.70 6.41
C ARG A 146 10.72 -3.22 5.07
N THR A 147 11.85 -3.91 5.11
CA THR A 147 12.54 -4.42 3.91
C THR A 147 12.16 -5.85 3.54
N TRP A 148 11.20 -6.45 4.27
CA TRP A 148 10.71 -7.78 4.01
C TRP A 148 9.58 -7.77 2.97
N LYS A 149 9.51 -8.83 2.17
CA LYS A 149 8.46 -9.00 1.18
C LYS A 149 7.27 -9.76 1.79
N PRO A 150 6.03 -9.27 1.69
CA PRO A 150 4.87 -10.08 2.03
C PRO A 150 4.70 -11.25 1.06
N PHE A 151 4.04 -12.33 1.51
CA PHE A 151 3.64 -13.41 0.61
C PHE A 151 2.63 -12.91 -0.42
N ASN A 152 2.77 -13.37 -1.66
CA ASN A 152 1.72 -13.19 -2.66
C ASN A 152 0.51 -14.04 -2.26
N PRO A 153 -0.70 -13.48 -2.20
CA PRO A 153 -1.87 -14.26 -1.85
C PRO A 153 -2.21 -15.30 -2.93
N ILE A 154 -2.83 -16.37 -2.50
CA ILE A 154 -3.44 -17.39 -3.38
C ILE A 154 -4.74 -16.82 -3.94
N LEU A 155 -5.14 -17.19 -5.15
CA LEU A 155 -6.42 -16.78 -5.73
C LEU A 155 -7.59 -17.24 -4.84
N GLY A 156 -8.46 -16.31 -4.45
CA GLY A 156 -9.54 -16.55 -3.50
C GLY A 156 -9.15 -16.53 -2.02
N GLU A 157 -7.86 -16.34 -1.72
CA GLU A 157 -7.42 -16.07 -0.34
C GLU A 157 -8.05 -14.79 0.16
N THR A 158 -8.43 -14.77 1.44
CA THR A 158 -9.06 -13.63 2.11
C THR A 158 -8.28 -13.25 3.36
N TYR A 159 -8.53 -12.04 3.84
CA TYR A 159 -8.16 -11.63 5.18
C TYR A 159 -9.30 -10.81 5.77
N GLU A 160 -9.76 -11.18 6.97
CA GLU A 160 -10.84 -10.50 7.65
C GLU A 160 -10.39 -9.98 9.02
N MET A 161 -10.85 -8.76 9.38
CA MET A 161 -10.57 -8.15 10.67
C MET A 161 -11.81 -7.41 11.15
N VAL A 162 -12.21 -7.69 12.40
CA VAL A 162 -13.33 -7.02 13.07
C VAL A 162 -12.87 -6.54 14.45
N ASN A 163 -13.62 -5.64 15.05
CA ASN A 163 -13.40 -5.16 16.43
C ASN A 163 -12.14 -4.31 16.68
N HIS A 164 -11.45 -3.84 15.61
CA HIS A 164 -10.47 -2.77 15.77
C HIS A 164 -11.19 -1.44 15.59
N GLN A 165 -11.34 -0.66 16.66
CA GLN A 165 -12.01 0.67 16.63
C GLN A 165 -13.38 0.66 15.90
N GLY A 166 -14.14 -0.42 16.05
CA GLY A 166 -15.45 -0.56 15.42
C GLY A 166 -15.44 -0.80 13.92
N ILE A 167 -14.29 -1.06 13.31
CA ILE A 167 -14.21 -1.38 11.88
C ILE A 167 -14.58 -2.83 11.60
N SER A 168 -15.11 -3.06 10.40
CA SER A 168 -15.18 -4.35 9.72
C SER A 168 -14.35 -4.27 8.44
N PHE A 169 -13.36 -5.15 8.29
CA PHE A 169 -12.44 -5.18 7.15
C PHE A 169 -12.47 -6.55 6.49
N ILE A 170 -12.56 -6.59 5.18
CA ILE A 170 -12.41 -7.78 4.36
C ILE A 170 -11.53 -7.48 3.15
N ALA A 171 -10.55 -8.33 2.87
CA ALA A 171 -9.76 -8.32 1.64
C ALA A 171 -9.82 -9.67 0.95
N GLU A 172 -9.72 -9.70 -0.38
CA GLU A 172 -9.73 -10.90 -1.21
C GLU A 172 -8.75 -10.77 -2.36
N GLN A 173 -8.03 -11.85 -2.67
CA GLN A 173 -7.24 -11.94 -3.89
C GLN A 173 -8.17 -12.25 -5.07
N VAL A 174 -8.54 -11.22 -5.81
CA VAL A 174 -9.56 -11.29 -6.87
C VAL A 174 -9.02 -11.74 -8.22
N SER A 175 -7.71 -11.60 -8.43
CA SER A 175 -6.99 -12.08 -9.62
C SER A 175 -5.58 -12.54 -9.25
N HIS A 176 -5.03 -13.50 -10.01
CA HIS A 176 -3.66 -13.97 -9.81
C HIS A 176 -2.73 -13.65 -11.00
N HIS A 177 -3.28 -13.51 -12.18
CA HIS A 177 -2.54 -13.10 -13.38
C HIS A 177 -3.35 -12.03 -14.15
N PRO A 178 -3.04 -10.75 -13.93
CA PRO A 178 -2.06 -10.18 -12.98
C PRO A 178 -2.51 -10.34 -11.52
N PRO A 179 -1.58 -10.31 -10.54
CA PRO A 179 -1.95 -10.34 -9.13
C PRO A 179 -2.70 -9.07 -8.75
N MET A 180 -3.96 -9.21 -8.28
CA MET A 180 -4.80 -8.09 -7.85
C MET A 180 -5.56 -8.47 -6.58
N GLY A 181 -5.53 -7.57 -5.61
CA GLY A 181 -6.31 -7.65 -4.38
C GLY A 181 -7.38 -6.56 -4.35
N ALA A 182 -8.51 -6.85 -3.74
CA ALA A 182 -9.52 -5.86 -3.39
C ALA A 182 -9.78 -5.90 -1.88
N ALA A 183 -10.07 -4.74 -1.28
CA ALA A 183 -10.43 -4.67 0.13
C ALA A 183 -11.54 -3.64 0.34
N HIS A 184 -12.36 -3.92 1.35
CA HIS A 184 -13.40 -3.04 1.88
C HIS A 184 -13.23 -2.92 3.40
N CYS A 185 -13.44 -1.72 3.92
CA CYS A 185 -13.48 -1.45 5.34
C CYS A 185 -14.59 -0.46 5.66
N GLU A 186 -15.31 -0.68 6.74
CA GLU A 186 -16.34 0.26 7.19
C GLU A 186 -16.46 0.32 8.72
N ASN A 187 -16.87 1.48 9.20
CA ASN A 187 -17.38 1.69 10.56
C ASN A 187 -18.53 2.71 10.54
N ALA A 188 -18.85 3.33 11.70
CA ALA A 188 -19.91 4.33 11.78
C ALA A 188 -19.60 5.62 10.99
N HIS A 189 -18.31 5.95 10.78
CA HIS A 189 -17.84 7.22 10.21
C HIS A 189 -17.47 7.15 8.74
N PHE A 190 -16.93 6.02 8.29
CA PHE A 190 -16.44 5.93 6.92
C PHE A 190 -16.70 4.57 6.26
N THR A 191 -16.63 4.57 4.92
CA THR A 191 -16.33 3.39 4.13
C THR A 191 -15.04 3.61 3.35
N TYR A 192 -14.24 2.56 3.22
CA TYR A 192 -13.00 2.52 2.45
C TYR A 192 -13.06 1.37 1.46
N ASP A 193 -12.71 1.63 0.22
CA ASP A 193 -12.66 0.65 -0.86
C ASP A 193 -11.36 0.79 -1.65
N ILE A 194 -10.72 -0.33 -1.94
CA ILE A 194 -9.55 -0.37 -2.80
C ILE A 194 -9.58 -1.57 -3.74
N THR A 195 -9.18 -1.34 -4.98
CA THR A 195 -8.61 -2.36 -5.86
C THR A 195 -7.14 -2.03 -6.05
N SER A 196 -6.26 -2.98 -5.83
CA SER A 196 -4.82 -2.79 -5.86
C SER A 196 -4.12 -3.82 -6.74
N LYS A 197 -3.22 -3.32 -7.57
CA LYS A 197 -2.30 -4.09 -8.40
C LYS A 197 -0.91 -3.47 -8.25
N LEU A 198 0.11 -4.28 -8.13
CA LEU A 198 1.49 -3.79 -8.12
C LEU A 198 2.13 -4.05 -9.49
N LYS A 199 2.88 -3.06 -9.96
CA LYS A 199 3.82 -3.20 -11.07
C LYS A 199 5.20 -2.93 -10.54
N THR A 200 6.19 -3.71 -10.94
CA THR A 200 7.56 -3.54 -10.46
C THR A 200 8.51 -3.28 -11.61
N LYS A 201 9.65 -2.66 -11.29
CA LYS A 201 10.76 -2.52 -12.22
C LYS A 201 12.06 -2.81 -11.48
N PHE A 202 12.73 -3.86 -11.87
CA PHE A 202 14.01 -4.23 -11.28
C PHE A 202 15.15 -3.48 -11.97
N LEU A 203 15.95 -2.74 -11.19
CA LEU A 203 17.04 -1.89 -11.68
C LEU A 203 18.44 -2.41 -11.25
N GLY A 204 18.55 -3.71 -10.96
CA GLY A 204 19.79 -4.32 -10.47
C GLY A 204 19.91 -4.20 -8.96
N ASN A 205 20.47 -3.12 -8.45
CA ASN A 205 20.59 -2.91 -6.99
C ASN A 205 19.37 -2.28 -6.34
N SER A 206 18.32 -1.97 -7.11
CA SER A 206 17.05 -1.44 -6.59
C SER A 206 15.84 -2.01 -7.30
N LEU A 207 14.69 -1.93 -6.64
CA LEU A 207 13.38 -2.30 -7.15
C LEU A 207 12.43 -1.14 -6.96
N GLU A 208 11.86 -0.64 -8.03
CA GLU A 208 10.74 0.29 -7.98
C GLU A 208 9.43 -0.48 -7.97
N VAL A 209 8.52 -0.07 -7.09
CA VAL A 209 7.19 -0.64 -6.91
C VAL A 209 6.17 0.47 -7.18
N TYR A 210 5.39 0.30 -8.21
CA TYR A 210 4.36 1.23 -8.66
C TYR A 210 2.99 0.73 -8.19
N PRO A 211 2.32 1.44 -7.27
CA PRO A 211 1.01 1.05 -6.77
C PRO A 211 -0.09 1.49 -7.75
N LEU A 212 -0.51 0.59 -8.64
CA LEU A 212 -1.71 0.82 -9.43
C LEU A 212 -2.90 0.51 -8.53
N GLY A 213 -3.57 1.56 -8.05
CA GLY A 213 -4.68 1.42 -7.13
C GLY A 213 -5.79 2.42 -7.44
N ARG A 214 -7.02 2.02 -7.18
CA ARG A 214 -8.16 2.92 -7.04
C ARG A 214 -8.61 2.83 -5.58
N THR A 215 -8.22 3.83 -4.79
CA THR A 215 -8.50 3.92 -3.35
C THR A 215 -9.49 5.03 -3.10
N ARG A 216 -10.67 4.71 -2.55
CA ARG A 216 -11.73 5.65 -2.23
C ARG A 216 -12.14 5.55 -0.77
N VAL A 217 -12.47 6.70 -0.18
CA VAL A 217 -13.06 6.83 1.15
C VAL A 217 -14.32 7.67 1.05
N LEU A 218 -15.40 7.21 1.64
CA LEU A 218 -16.61 7.99 1.87
C LEU A 218 -16.68 8.31 3.37
N LEU A 219 -16.69 9.59 3.71
CA LEU A 219 -16.96 10.08 5.05
C LEU A 219 -18.48 10.20 5.19
N LYS A 220 -19.08 9.43 6.11
CA LYS A 220 -20.55 9.18 6.14
C LYS A 220 -21.36 10.37 6.58
N LYS A 221 -20.89 11.13 7.60
CA LYS A 221 -21.58 12.30 8.15
C LYS A 221 -21.53 13.48 7.19
N SER A 222 -20.37 13.74 6.61
CA SER A 222 -20.16 14.86 5.70
C SER A 222 -20.57 14.57 4.25
N GLY A 223 -20.70 13.29 3.87
CA GLY A 223 -20.94 12.86 2.49
C GLY A 223 -19.77 13.08 1.54
N VAL A 224 -18.59 13.41 2.08
CA VAL A 224 -17.37 13.68 1.30
C VAL A 224 -16.78 12.40 0.76
N LYS A 225 -16.50 12.38 -0.55
CA LYS A 225 -15.84 11.29 -1.24
C LYS A 225 -14.39 11.68 -1.54
N LEU A 226 -13.44 10.87 -1.06
CA LEU A 226 -12.01 11.08 -1.27
C LEU A 226 -11.45 10.01 -2.20
N GLU A 227 -10.49 10.40 -3.03
CA GLU A 227 -9.70 9.48 -3.86
C GLU A 227 -8.22 9.72 -3.61
N LEU A 228 -7.46 8.65 -3.35
CA LEU A 228 -6.05 8.67 -3.00
C LEU A 228 -5.19 8.11 -4.13
N VAL A 229 -4.18 8.88 -4.54
CA VAL A 229 -3.09 8.44 -5.42
C VAL A 229 -1.79 8.49 -4.63
N PRO A 230 -1.20 7.33 -4.28
CA PRO A 230 0.04 7.27 -3.50
C PRO A 230 1.28 7.48 -4.38
N PRO A 231 2.45 7.87 -3.81
CA PRO A 231 3.73 7.85 -4.49
C PRO A 231 4.21 6.41 -4.76
N LEU A 232 5.23 6.27 -5.60
CA LEU A 232 5.93 5.01 -5.78
C LEU A 232 6.74 4.64 -4.53
N THR A 233 7.08 3.36 -4.40
CA THR A 233 8.02 2.87 -3.38
C THR A 233 9.27 2.33 -4.05
N LYS A 234 10.43 2.62 -3.50
CA LYS A 234 11.73 2.14 -3.99
C LYS A 234 12.47 1.38 -2.91
N VAL A 235 12.80 0.13 -3.19
CA VAL A 235 13.64 -0.70 -2.33
C VAL A 235 15.07 -0.60 -2.87
N ASN A 236 15.98 -0.09 -2.08
CA ASN A 236 17.36 0.17 -2.45
C ASN A 236 18.32 -0.85 -1.84
N ASN A 237 19.50 -1.00 -2.43
CA ASN A 237 20.58 -1.86 -1.95
C ASN A 237 20.18 -3.33 -1.79
N LEU A 238 19.49 -3.87 -2.80
CA LEU A 238 19.05 -5.27 -2.79
C LEU A 238 20.21 -6.26 -2.88
N ILE A 239 21.25 -5.92 -3.62
CA ILE A 239 22.40 -6.79 -3.87
C ILE A 239 23.62 -6.33 -3.06
N PHE A 240 23.88 -5.03 -3.05
CA PHE A 240 25.04 -4.43 -2.37
C PHE A 240 24.58 -3.37 -1.37
N GLY A 241 25.23 -3.30 -0.22
CA GLY A 241 24.91 -2.36 0.83
C GLY A 241 23.79 -2.83 1.77
N ARG A 242 23.40 -1.98 2.71
CA ARG A 242 22.25 -2.20 3.61
C ARG A 242 20.95 -1.91 2.85
N THR A 243 20.06 -2.86 2.78
CA THR A 243 18.74 -2.68 2.15
C THR A 243 17.89 -1.66 2.93
N TRP A 244 17.27 -0.73 2.24
CA TRP A 244 16.38 0.28 2.82
C TRP A 244 15.29 0.68 1.83
N VAL A 245 14.20 1.28 2.35
CA VAL A 245 13.03 1.67 1.56
C VAL A 245 12.90 3.19 1.56
N ASP A 246 12.54 3.72 0.39
CA ASP A 246 12.15 5.10 0.18
C ASP A 246 10.82 5.16 -0.56
N SER A 247 10.10 6.28 -0.46
CA SER A 247 8.85 6.49 -1.17
C SER A 247 8.81 7.89 -1.78
N PRO A 248 9.72 8.19 -2.73
CA PRO A 248 9.82 9.53 -3.30
C PRO A 248 8.67 9.83 -4.25
N GLY A 249 8.21 11.07 -4.25
CA GLY A 249 7.20 11.55 -5.19
C GLY A 249 6.00 12.18 -4.51
N GLU A 250 4.96 12.41 -5.27
CA GLU A 250 3.77 13.10 -4.81
C GLU A 250 2.69 12.09 -4.36
N MET A 251 2.06 12.36 -3.23
CA MET A 251 0.80 11.80 -2.81
C MET A 251 -0.29 12.83 -3.03
N VAL A 252 -1.36 12.44 -3.72
CA VAL A 252 -2.50 13.31 -3.97
C VAL A 252 -3.76 12.69 -3.38
N LEU A 253 -4.43 13.44 -2.52
CA LEU A 253 -5.75 13.10 -1.98
C LEU A 253 -6.76 14.13 -2.48
N THR A 254 -7.69 13.70 -3.33
CA THR A 254 -8.69 14.56 -3.95
C THR A 254 -10.05 14.38 -3.30
N ASN A 255 -10.69 15.46 -2.92
CA ASN A 255 -12.09 15.49 -2.56
C ASN A 255 -12.95 15.56 -3.84
N LEU A 256 -13.50 14.42 -4.24
CA LEU A 256 -14.33 14.33 -5.46
C LEU A 256 -15.67 15.10 -5.34
N THR A 257 -16.05 15.51 -4.13
CA THR A 257 -17.30 16.23 -3.87
C THR A 257 -17.16 17.73 -4.10
N THR A 258 -16.02 18.32 -3.67
CA THR A 258 -15.80 19.78 -3.72
C THR A 258 -14.72 20.19 -4.70
N GLY A 259 -13.82 19.29 -5.09
CA GLY A 259 -12.63 19.59 -5.89
C GLY A 259 -11.41 20.04 -5.07
N ASP A 260 -11.53 20.17 -3.75
CA ASP A 260 -10.38 20.44 -2.89
C ASP A 260 -9.39 19.25 -2.94
N LYS A 261 -8.12 19.51 -2.69
CA LYS A 261 -7.11 18.45 -2.71
C LYS A 261 -5.99 18.67 -1.71
N VAL A 262 -5.33 17.60 -1.33
CA VAL A 262 -4.03 17.62 -0.64
C VAL A 262 -2.97 17.15 -1.61
N VAL A 263 -1.87 17.86 -1.70
CA VAL A 263 -0.67 17.43 -2.43
C VAL A 263 0.49 17.43 -1.45
N LEU A 264 1.05 16.25 -1.21
CA LEU A 264 2.20 16.07 -0.34
C LEU A 264 3.39 15.54 -1.15
N LEU A 265 4.53 16.21 -1.04
CA LEU A 265 5.78 15.77 -1.61
C LEU A 265 6.57 14.95 -0.58
N PHE A 266 6.76 13.68 -0.88
CA PHE A 266 7.67 12.80 -0.16
C PHE A 266 9.07 13.05 -0.71
N GLN A 267 9.93 13.62 0.12
CA GLN A 267 11.28 14.00 -0.30
C GLN A 267 12.11 12.73 -0.60
N PRO A 268 12.81 12.68 -1.74
CA PRO A 268 13.74 11.60 -2.00
C PRO A 268 14.91 11.69 -1.03
N CYS A 269 15.38 10.53 -0.56
CA CYS A 269 16.58 10.46 0.25
C CYS A 269 17.79 10.87 -0.59
N GLY A 270 18.41 11.97 -0.22
CA GLY A 270 19.63 12.50 -0.83
C GLY A 270 20.90 11.99 -0.15
N TRP A 271 22.04 12.58 -0.54
CA TRP A 271 23.35 12.28 0.04
C TRP A 271 23.32 12.54 1.55
N PHE A 272 23.94 11.64 2.30
CA PHE A 272 24.00 11.69 3.77
C PHE A 272 22.62 11.73 4.47
N GLY A 273 21.59 11.18 3.84
CA GLY A 273 20.26 11.11 4.43
C GLY A 273 19.44 12.40 4.37
N ALA A 274 19.89 13.41 3.63
CA ALA A 274 19.13 14.65 3.48
C ALA A 274 17.74 14.38 2.89
N GLY A 275 16.67 14.95 3.48
CA GLY A 275 15.30 14.77 3.05
C GLY A 275 14.68 13.41 3.38
N ARG A 276 15.44 12.50 3.97
CA ARG A 276 14.94 11.15 4.30
C ARG A 276 13.71 11.23 5.21
N TYR A 277 12.64 10.55 4.80
CA TYR A 277 11.35 10.48 5.49
C TYR A 277 10.53 11.78 5.47
N GLU A 278 11.08 12.91 5.00
CA GLU A 278 10.40 14.21 5.03
C GLU A 278 9.20 14.23 4.08
N VAL A 279 8.11 14.82 4.55
CA VAL A 279 6.87 15.01 3.79
C VAL A 279 6.39 16.43 4.03
N ASP A 280 6.21 17.18 2.95
CA ASP A 280 5.76 18.57 2.98
C ASP A 280 4.71 18.80 1.89
N GLY A 281 3.78 19.69 2.15
CA GLY A 281 2.79 20.10 1.16
C GLY A 281 1.63 20.87 1.75
N TYR A 282 0.52 20.89 1.03
CA TYR A 282 -0.60 21.76 1.37
C TYR A 282 -1.95 21.08 1.10
N VAL A 283 -2.94 21.52 1.85
CA VAL A 283 -4.35 21.41 1.45
C VAL A 283 -4.67 22.60 0.57
N TYR A 284 -5.17 22.35 -0.63
CA TYR A 284 -5.59 23.36 -1.59
C TYR A 284 -7.12 23.37 -1.69
N SER A 285 -7.69 24.57 -1.81
CA SER A 285 -9.07 24.72 -2.22
C SER A 285 -9.27 24.31 -3.68
N ALA A 286 -10.52 24.14 -4.12
CA ALA A 286 -10.86 23.91 -5.53
C ALA A 286 -10.37 25.03 -6.47
N ALA A 287 -10.09 26.23 -5.94
CA ALA A 287 -9.49 27.36 -6.67
C ALA A 287 -7.96 27.31 -6.71
N GLU A 288 -7.33 26.20 -6.32
CA GLU A 288 -5.87 26.02 -6.26
C GLU A 288 -5.16 26.94 -5.24
N GLU A 289 -5.86 27.46 -4.26
CA GLU A 289 -5.27 28.29 -3.20
C GLU A 289 -4.86 27.42 -2.02
N PRO A 290 -3.63 27.52 -1.49
CA PRO A 290 -3.24 26.85 -0.27
C PRO A 290 -4.06 27.36 0.93
N LYS A 291 -4.44 26.47 1.83
CA LYS A 291 -5.25 26.76 3.01
C LYS A 291 -4.60 26.25 4.29
N ILE A 292 -3.97 25.09 4.22
CA ILE A 292 -3.27 24.47 5.35
C ILE A 292 -1.94 23.93 4.84
N MET A 293 -0.86 24.35 5.47
CA MET A 293 0.46 23.74 5.32
C MET A 293 0.51 22.45 6.13
N ILE A 294 1.07 21.39 5.55
CA ILE A 294 1.30 20.09 6.21
C ILE A 294 2.79 19.79 6.10
N THR A 295 3.41 19.38 7.21
CA THR A 295 4.83 19.02 7.26
C THR A 295 5.08 17.92 8.28
N GLY A 296 6.13 17.16 8.09
CA GLY A 296 6.54 16.12 9.02
C GLY A 296 7.46 15.07 8.44
N LYS A 297 7.45 13.92 9.11
CA LYS A 297 8.19 12.73 8.67
C LYS A 297 7.27 11.52 8.72
N TRP A 298 7.12 10.83 7.59
CA TRP A 298 6.22 9.68 7.49
C TRP A 298 6.56 8.49 8.41
N ASN A 299 7.75 8.50 9.00
CA ASN A 299 8.16 7.51 10.01
C ASN A 299 8.10 8.03 11.45
N GLN A 300 7.59 9.23 11.69
CA GLN A 300 7.54 9.82 13.03
C GLN A 300 6.20 10.51 13.34
N SER A 301 5.92 11.64 12.68
CA SER A 301 4.72 12.44 12.93
C SER A 301 4.44 13.40 11.79
N MET A 302 3.18 13.84 11.70
CA MET A 302 2.72 14.89 10.80
C MET A 302 2.08 16.03 11.60
N SER A 303 2.34 17.23 11.16
CA SER A 303 1.79 18.46 11.75
C SER A 303 1.20 19.35 10.66
N CYS A 304 0.27 20.22 11.03
CA CYS A 304 -0.33 21.17 10.10
C CYS A 304 -0.50 22.54 10.73
N GLN A 305 -0.60 23.57 9.87
CA GLN A 305 -0.82 24.96 10.28
C GLN A 305 -1.58 25.70 9.17
N PRO A 306 -2.60 26.51 9.49
CA PRO A 306 -3.23 27.39 8.51
C PRO A 306 -2.22 28.34 7.85
N CYS A 307 -2.36 28.55 6.55
CA CYS A 307 -1.48 29.40 5.76
C CYS A 307 -2.26 30.39 4.88
N ASP A 308 -1.56 31.38 4.39
CA ASP A 308 -2.08 32.36 3.43
C ASP A 308 -2.00 31.85 1.98
N GLN A 309 -2.28 32.74 1.01
CA GLN A 309 -2.27 32.38 -0.42
C GLN A 309 -0.86 32.11 -0.98
N GLU A 310 0.16 32.65 -0.32
CA GLU A 310 1.56 32.43 -0.64
C GLU A 310 2.08 31.12 -0.02
N GLY A 311 1.32 30.51 0.91
CA GLY A 311 1.68 29.29 1.64
C GLY A 311 2.43 29.55 2.95
N ASP A 312 2.55 30.81 3.36
CA ASP A 312 3.20 31.20 4.60
C ASP A 312 2.25 31.02 5.80
N PRO A 313 2.74 30.54 6.97
CA PRO A 313 1.92 30.36 8.15
C PRO A 313 1.18 31.64 8.56
N LEU A 314 -0.12 31.55 8.86
CA LEU A 314 -0.90 32.67 9.31
C LEU A 314 -0.40 33.19 10.68
N PRO A 315 -0.24 34.52 10.85
CA PRO A 315 0.18 35.13 12.12
C PRO A 315 -0.77 34.74 13.28
N GLY A 316 -0.20 34.34 14.40
CA GLY A 316 -0.95 33.97 15.60
C GLY A 316 -1.51 32.55 15.59
N THR A 317 -1.20 31.74 14.57
CA THR A 317 -1.48 30.31 14.56
C THR A 317 -0.24 29.52 14.98
N GLU A 318 -0.45 28.30 15.46
CA GLU A 318 0.62 27.41 15.90
C GLU A 318 0.61 26.13 15.06
N LEU A 319 1.80 25.54 14.89
CA LEU A 319 1.95 24.22 14.24
C LEU A 319 1.34 23.15 15.14
N LYS A 320 0.28 22.48 14.67
CA LYS A 320 -0.47 21.46 15.40
C LYS A 320 -0.08 20.07 14.91
N GLU A 321 0.40 19.22 15.83
CA GLU A 321 0.58 17.80 15.50
C GLU A 321 -0.79 17.12 15.33
N ILE A 322 -0.98 16.45 14.20
CA ILE A 322 -2.22 15.75 13.83
C ILE A 322 -2.08 14.22 13.83
N TRP A 323 -0.86 13.71 13.72
CA TRP A 323 -0.56 12.30 13.80
C TRP A 323 0.87 12.05 14.32
N ARG A 324 1.05 10.97 15.05
CA ARG A 324 2.34 10.45 15.52
C ARG A 324 2.31 8.93 15.52
N VAL A 325 3.44 8.32 15.14
CA VAL A 325 3.65 6.88 15.23
C VAL A 325 3.49 6.41 16.68
N ALA A 326 2.69 5.38 16.89
CA ALA A 326 2.53 4.73 18.19
C ALA A 326 3.84 4.02 18.61
N PRO A 327 4.07 3.83 19.92
CA PRO A 327 5.20 3.04 20.39
C PRO A 327 5.21 1.64 19.76
N THR A 328 6.41 1.18 19.39
CA THR A 328 6.60 -0.14 18.77
C THR A 328 7.25 -1.12 19.75
N PRO A 329 7.03 -2.44 19.59
CA PRO A 329 7.74 -3.44 20.37
C PRO A 329 9.27 -3.31 20.18
N PRO A 330 10.07 -3.33 21.26
CA PRO A 330 11.51 -3.29 21.13
C PRO A 330 12.05 -4.60 20.52
N ASN A 331 13.09 -4.49 19.70
CA ASN A 331 13.82 -5.63 19.13
C ASN A 331 12.96 -6.61 18.32
N ASP A 332 11.87 -6.15 17.72
CA ASP A 332 11.06 -6.99 16.84
C ASP A 332 11.81 -7.35 15.56
N LYS A 333 11.91 -8.65 15.25
CA LYS A 333 12.64 -9.17 14.08
C LYS A 333 12.15 -8.56 12.77
N TYR A 334 10.83 -8.37 12.64
CA TYR A 334 10.20 -7.87 11.43
C TYR A 334 9.87 -6.39 11.51
N GLN A 335 10.20 -5.73 12.64
CA GLN A 335 9.85 -4.33 12.92
C GLN A 335 8.33 -4.09 12.85
N TYR A 336 7.56 -5.04 13.36
CA TYR A 336 6.12 -4.93 13.43
C TYR A 336 5.69 -3.93 14.51
N THR A 337 4.64 -3.18 14.22
CA THR A 337 3.89 -2.43 15.22
C THR A 337 3.08 -3.39 16.10
N HIS A 338 2.56 -2.92 17.23
CA HIS A 338 1.60 -3.69 18.01
C HIS A 338 0.35 -4.05 17.20
N PHE A 339 -0.05 -3.18 16.28
CA PHE A 339 -1.17 -3.44 15.40
C PHE A 339 -0.83 -4.53 14.36
N ALA A 340 0.36 -4.48 13.75
CA ALA A 340 0.80 -5.53 12.82
C ALA A 340 0.84 -6.92 13.47
N HIS A 341 1.25 -7.00 14.74
CA HIS A 341 1.14 -8.26 15.51
C HIS A 341 -0.31 -8.73 15.67
N LYS A 342 -1.25 -7.81 15.93
CA LYS A 342 -2.69 -8.16 16.01
C LYS A 342 -3.23 -8.68 14.70
N ILE A 343 -2.78 -8.17 13.56
CA ILE A 343 -3.17 -8.67 12.23
C ILE A 343 -2.87 -10.16 12.08
N ASN A 344 -1.76 -10.64 12.64
CA ASN A 344 -1.36 -12.06 12.59
C ASN A 344 -2.01 -12.91 13.69
N SER A 345 -2.44 -12.32 14.81
CA SER A 345 -2.92 -13.05 15.96
C SER A 345 -4.29 -13.71 15.72
N PHE A 346 -4.41 -14.96 16.15
CA PHE A 346 -5.71 -15.63 16.22
C PHE A 346 -6.57 -15.11 17.36
N ASP A 347 -6.00 -14.53 18.44
CA ASP A 347 -6.76 -13.95 19.56
C ASP A 347 -7.64 -12.77 19.14
N THR A 348 -7.28 -12.11 18.04
CA THR A 348 -8.02 -10.99 17.45
C THR A 348 -8.81 -11.39 16.20
N ALA A 349 -8.79 -12.68 15.85
CA ALA A 349 -9.56 -13.19 14.71
C ALA A 349 -11.07 -13.13 15.01
N PRO A 350 -11.90 -12.88 14.01
CA PRO A 350 -13.35 -12.97 14.19
C PRO A 350 -13.78 -14.40 14.50
N LYS A 351 -14.90 -14.55 15.22
CA LYS A 351 -15.51 -15.86 15.43
C LYS A 351 -15.86 -16.49 14.06
N LYS A 352 -15.74 -17.82 13.94
CA LYS A 352 -15.97 -18.57 12.69
C LYS A 352 -15.18 -18.00 11.53
N LEU A 353 -13.86 -17.95 11.73
CA LEU A 353 -12.90 -17.49 10.73
C LEU A 353 -13.10 -18.22 9.38
N LEU A 354 -13.03 -17.48 8.28
CA LEU A 354 -13.11 -18.06 6.94
C LEU A 354 -11.93 -19.02 6.70
N ALA A 355 -12.18 -20.20 6.15
CA ALA A 355 -11.13 -21.16 5.80
C ALA A 355 -10.12 -20.62 4.78
N SER A 356 -10.45 -19.55 4.07
CA SER A 356 -9.59 -18.82 3.14
C SER A 356 -8.72 -17.74 3.80
N ASP A 357 -8.84 -17.53 5.13
CA ASP A 357 -8.14 -16.44 5.80
C ASP A 357 -6.62 -16.65 5.83
N SER A 358 -5.88 -15.60 5.55
CA SER A 358 -4.41 -15.59 5.49
C SER A 358 -3.72 -16.06 6.76
N ARG A 359 -4.36 -15.94 7.96
CA ARG A 359 -3.78 -16.43 9.23
C ARG A 359 -3.59 -17.95 9.20
N LEU A 360 -4.52 -18.67 8.55
CA LEU A 360 -4.52 -20.13 8.45
C LEU A 360 -3.49 -20.64 7.43
N ARG A 361 -2.92 -19.77 6.62
CA ARG A 361 -2.01 -20.14 5.54
C ARG A 361 -0.72 -20.79 6.08
N PRO A 362 -0.43 -22.07 5.74
CA PRO A 362 0.56 -22.88 6.43
C PRO A 362 2.01 -22.40 6.22
N ASP A 363 2.37 -21.89 5.03
CA ASP A 363 3.71 -21.37 4.74
C ASP A 363 4.00 -20.07 5.52
N ARG A 364 3.03 -19.15 5.58
CA ARG A 364 3.10 -17.94 6.38
C ARG A 364 3.23 -18.27 7.86
N TYR A 365 2.36 -19.16 8.37
CA TYR A 365 2.34 -19.53 9.78
C TYR A 365 3.63 -20.25 10.20
N ALA A 366 4.16 -21.14 9.36
CA ALA A 366 5.45 -21.79 9.63
C ALA A 366 6.59 -20.75 9.72
N LEU A 367 6.60 -19.73 8.85
CA LEU A 367 7.58 -18.64 8.92
C LEU A 367 7.45 -17.84 10.22
N GLU A 368 6.23 -17.54 10.65
CA GLU A 368 5.96 -16.85 11.92
C GLU A 368 6.51 -17.65 13.14
N LYS A 369 6.42 -18.96 13.11
CA LYS A 369 6.99 -19.86 14.12
C LYS A 369 8.49 -20.10 13.96
N GLY A 370 9.14 -19.52 12.95
CA GLY A 370 10.58 -19.65 12.69
C GLY A 370 10.97 -20.92 11.92
N ASP A 371 10.01 -21.73 11.49
CA ASP A 371 10.28 -22.95 10.71
C ASP A 371 10.43 -22.63 9.20
N MET A 372 11.64 -22.24 8.82
CA MET A 372 11.99 -21.87 7.44
C MET A 372 11.83 -23.02 6.47
N SER A 373 12.14 -24.25 6.90
CA SER A 373 12.08 -25.44 6.05
C SER A 373 10.64 -25.78 5.70
N LYS A 374 9.77 -25.84 6.71
CA LYS A 374 8.34 -26.06 6.52
C LYS A 374 7.70 -24.93 5.72
N SER A 375 8.05 -23.67 6.00
CA SER A 375 7.57 -22.52 5.23
C SER A 375 7.89 -22.68 3.74
N GLY A 376 9.13 -23.05 3.39
CA GLY A 376 9.55 -23.24 2.00
C GLY A 376 8.81 -24.39 1.30
N SER A 377 8.65 -25.53 1.98
CA SER A 377 7.93 -26.69 1.42
C SER A 377 6.44 -26.41 1.23
N GLU A 378 5.78 -25.79 2.21
CA GLU A 378 4.37 -25.43 2.14
C GLU A 378 4.10 -24.36 1.06
N LYS A 379 5.00 -23.38 0.92
CA LYS A 379 4.92 -22.39 -0.16
C LYS A 379 4.94 -23.06 -1.52
N SER A 380 5.87 -23.99 -1.74
CA SER A 380 5.96 -24.73 -3.01
C SER A 380 4.73 -25.58 -3.27
N ARG A 381 4.19 -26.22 -2.22
CA ARG A 381 2.97 -27.02 -2.30
C ARG A 381 1.76 -26.18 -2.71
N LEU A 382 1.57 -25.03 -2.07
CA LEU A 382 0.45 -24.12 -2.36
C LEU A 382 0.54 -23.53 -3.76
N GLU A 383 1.73 -23.16 -4.22
CA GLU A 383 1.95 -22.66 -5.58
C GLU A 383 1.65 -23.73 -6.64
N GLU A 384 2.04 -25.00 -6.40
CA GLU A 384 1.71 -26.09 -7.34
C GLU A 384 0.21 -26.39 -7.33
N GLN A 385 -0.43 -26.42 -6.17
CA GLN A 385 -1.88 -26.59 -6.08
C GLN A 385 -2.60 -25.47 -6.83
N GLN A 386 -2.20 -24.21 -6.69
CA GLN A 386 -2.79 -23.10 -7.43
C GLN A 386 -2.63 -23.26 -8.95
N ARG A 387 -1.48 -23.74 -9.43
CA ARG A 387 -1.28 -24.05 -10.84
C ARG A 387 -2.19 -25.20 -11.31
N ALA A 388 -2.38 -26.23 -10.48
CA ALA A 388 -3.28 -27.35 -10.79
C ALA A 388 -4.74 -26.90 -10.87
N GLU A 389 -5.20 -26.10 -9.89
CA GLU A 389 -6.55 -25.51 -9.89
C GLU A 389 -6.81 -24.63 -11.12
N LYS A 390 -5.83 -23.82 -11.51
CA LYS A 390 -5.92 -23.02 -12.73
C LYS A 390 -6.11 -23.91 -13.97
N ARG A 391 -5.28 -24.95 -14.14
CA ARG A 391 -5.41 -25.89 -15.27
C ARG A 391 -6.80 -26.58 -15.30
N THR A 392 -7.31 -26.97 -14.12
CA THR A 392 -8.64 -27.60 -13.99
C THR A 392 -9.76 -26.67 -14.42
N ARG A 393 -9.74 -25.40 -13.98
CA ARG A 393 -10.74 -24.40 -14.39
C ARG A 393 -10.67 -24.11 -15.89
N GLU A 394 -9.47 -23.91 -16.44
CA GLU A 394 -9.27 -23.67 -17.87
C GLU A 394 -9.79 -24.83 -18.72
N ALA A 395 -9.54 -26.09 -18.30
CA ALA A 395 -10.04 -27.29 -18.98
C ALA A 395 -11.57 -27.40 -18.97
N LYS A 396 -12.22 -26.85 -17.93
CA LYS A 396 -13.69 -26.81 -17.82
C LYS A 396 -14.30 -25.56 -18.48
N GLY A 397 -13.49 -24.59 -18.92
CA GLY A 397 -13.96 -23.29 -19.40
C GLY A 397 -14.55 -22.40 -18.30
N GLU A 398 -14.26 -22.69 -17.04
CA GLU A 398 -14.73 -21.96 -15.89
C GLU A 398 -13.86 -20.74 -15.61
N GLN A 399 -14.46 -19.61 -15.27
CA GLN A 399 -13.77 -18.42 -14.76
C GLN A 399 -13.89 -18.34 -13.25
N PHE A 400 -12.83 -17.86 -12.60
CA PHE A 400 -12.88 -17.56 -11.17
C PHE A 400 -13.78 -16.34 -10.92
N THR A 401 -14.68 -16.47 -9.96
CA THR A 401 -15.55 -15.38 -9.49
C THR A 401 -15.20 -15.08 -8.03
N PRO A 402 -14.76 -13.86 -7.71
CA PRO A 402 -14.54 -13.47 -6.32
C PRO A 402 -15.83 -13.58 -5.49
N ARG A 403 -15.68 -13.85 -4.20
CA ARG A 403 -16.80 -14.04 -3.29
C ARG A 403 -17.37 -12.73 -2.78
N TRP A 404 -16.49 -11.80 -2.41
CA TRP A 404 -16.84 -10.57 -1.71
C TRP A 404 -16.79 -9.32 -2.58
N PHE A 405 -16.29 -9.47 -3.80
CA PHE A 405 -16.13 -8.37 -4.76
C PHE A 405 -16.64 -8.77 -6.12
N ASN A 406 -17.24 -7.80 -6.83
CA ASN A 406 -17.65 -7.97 -8.22
C ASN A 406 -16.74 -7.14 -9.12
N ARG A 407 -16.30 -7.70 -10.24
CA ARG A 407 -15.67 -6.92 -11.30
C ARG A 407 -16.70 -5.95 -11.88
N THR A 408 -16.28 -4.69 -12.06
CA THR A 408 -17.09 -3.65 -12.68
C THR A 408 -16.65 -3.39 -14.13
N ASP A 409 -17.40 -2.54 -14.84
CA ASP A 409 -16.99 -2.05 -16.16
C ASP A 409 -16.04 -0.83 -16.06
N GLU A 410 -15.76 -0.35 -14.84
CA GLU A 410 -14.84 0.77 -14.61
C GLU A 410 -13.40 0.33 -14.87
N ILE A 411 -12.69 1.09 -15.72
CA ILE A 411 -11.25 1.02 -15.89
C ILE A 411 -10.67 2.31 -15.32
N ALA A 412 -10.07 2.22 -14.15
CA ALA A 412 -9.51 3.37 -13.46
C ALA A 412 -8.16 3.77 -14.07
N PRO A 413 -7.98 5.04 -14.49
CA PRO A 413 -6.68 5.55 -14.87
C PRO A 413 -5.80 5.73 -13.62
N THR A 414 -4.53 5.31 -13.71
CA THR A 414 -3.53 5.56 -12.67
C THR A 414 -2.29 6.20 -13.31
N PRO A 415 -1.39 6.83 -12.54
CA PRO A 415 -0.16 7.39 -13.09
C PRO A 415 0.73 6.37 -13.82
N TRP A 416 0.52 5.08 -13.57
CA TRP A 416 1.38 4.01 -14.10
C TRP A 416 0.67 2.99 -14.99
N GLY A 417 -0.58 3.27 -15.38
CA GLY A 417 -1.38 2.46 -16.29
C GLY A 417 -2.83 2.31 -15.87
N GLU A 418 -3.56 1.48 -16.58
CA GLU A 418 -4.98 1.22 -16.34
C GLU A 418 -5.18 0.07 -15.34
N LEU A 419 -6.25 0.16 -14.55
CA LEU A 419 -6.63 -0.81 -13.54
C LEU A 419 -8.09 -1.22 -13.71
N GLU A 420 -8.35 -2.52 -13.83
CA GLU A 420 -9.70 -3.08 -13.68
C GLU A 420 -10.16 -2.92 -12.23
N VAL A 421 -11.40 -2.48 -12.04
CA VAL A 421 -11.94 -2.18 -10.72
C VAL A 421 -12.84 -3.29 -10.23
N TYR A 422 -12.68 -3.65 -8.97
CA TYR A 422 -13.55 -4.57 -8.24
C TYR A 422 -14.21 -3.81 -7.08
N GLU A 423 -15.52 -3.93 -6.98
CA GLU A 423 -16.30 -3.28 -5.93
C GLU A 423 -16.87 -4.29 -4.94
N TYR A 424 -16.93 -3.86 -3.69
CA TYR A 424 -17.53 -4.65 -2.61
C TYR A 424 -19.01 -4.94 -2.91
N ASN A 425 -19.45 -6.20 -2.71
CA ASN A 425 -20.78 -6.63 -3.07
C ASN A 425 -21.75 -6.76 -1.88
N GLY A 426 -21.35 -6.38 -0.67
CA GLY A 426 -22.16 -6.41 0.55
C GLY A 426 -22.29 -7.80 1.22
N LYS A 427 -21.97 -8.87 0.53
CA LYS A 427 -22.22 -10.25 1.03
C LYS A 427 -21.43 -10.60 2.29
N TYR A 428 -20.24 -9.97 2.50
CA TYR A 428 -19.48 -10.22 3.72
C TYR A 428 -20.18 -9.62 4.95
N THR A 429 -20.75 -8.41 4.84
CA THR A 429 -21.52 -7.80 5.92
C THR A 429 -22.74 -8.66 6.28
N GLU A 430 -23.46 -9.18 5.27
CA GLU A 430 -24.59 -10.11 5.48
C GLU A 430 -24.12 -11.42 6.15
N HIS A 431 -23.00 -11.97 5.70
CA HIS A 431 -22.41 -13.19 6.27
C HIS A 431 -22.04 -13.01 7.74
N ARG A 432 -21.41 -11.88 8.09
CA ARG A 432 -21.05 -11.57 9.50
C ARG A 432 -22.29 -11.36 10.36
N ALA A 433 -23.28 -10.61 9.88
CA ALA A 433 -24.54 -10.41 10.60
C ALA A 433 -25.29 -11.73 10.85
N ALA A 434 -25.25 -12.67 9.91
CA ALA A 434 -25.82 -14.00 10.09
C ALA A 434 -25.10 -14.83 11.16
N ILE A 435 -23.77 -14.72 11.25
CA ILE A 435 -22.97 -15.38 12.31
C ILE A 435 -23.27 -14.76 13.66
N ASP A 436 -23.30 -13.44 13.77
CA ASP A 436 -23.46 -12.72 15.04
C ASP A 436 -24.90 -12.88 15.59
N SER A 437 -25.91 -13.06 14.71
CA SER A 437 -27.29 -13.31 15.08
C SER A 437 -27.58 -14.78 15.41
N SER A 438 -26.70 -15.71 15.02
CA SER A 438 -26.91 -17.12 15.33
C SER A 438 -26.69 -17.36 16.83
N SER A 439 -27.75 -17.82 17.53
CA SER A 439 -27.74 -18.21 18.95
C SER A 439 -26.95 -19.52 19.20
N VAL A 440 -26.11 -19.94 18.30
CA VAL A 440 -25.19 -21.07 18.50
C VAL A 440 -24.17 -20.60 19.51
N ALA A 441 -24.52 -20.82 20.78
CA ALA A 441 -23.66 -20.69 21.93
C ALA A 441 -22.32 -21.33 21.62
N ASP A 442 -21.23 -20.59 21.96
CA ASP A 442 -19.90 -21.07 22.22
C ASP A 442 -19.52 -22.36 21.47
N ASP A 443 -19.41 -22.25 20.16
CA ASP A 443 -18.61 -23.21 19.39
C ASP A 443 -17.14 -22.84 19.68
N ASP A 444 -16.59 -23.48 20.70
CA ASP A 444 -15.18 -23.43 21.10
C ASP A 444 -14.28 -24.07 20.03
N THR A 445 -14.66 -23.99 18.78
CA THR A 445 -13.83 -24.49 17.67
C THR A 445 -12.52 -23.72 17.69
N ASP A 446 -11.45 -24.40 18.05
CA ASP A 446 -10.11 -23.85 17.94
C ASP A 446 -9.88 -23.37 16.51
N VAL A 447 -9.86 -22.05 16.31
CA VAL A 447 -9.67 -21.44 14.99
C VAL A 447 -8.38 -21.92 14.31
N THR A 448 -7.37 -22.37 15.08
CA THR A 448 -6.12 -22.92 14.55
C THR A 448 -6.31 -24.33 13.95
N SER A 449 -7.42 -25.00 14.24
CA SER A 449 -7.75 -26.32 13.67
C SER A 449 -8.42 -26.26 12.29
N ILE A 450 -8.80 -25.05 11.84
CA ILE A 450 -9.40 -24.85 10.51
C ILE A 450 -8.33 -25.05 9.44
N GLU A 451 -8.59 -25.97 8.50
CA GLU A 451 -7.68 -26.17 7.36
C GLU A 451 -7.79 -25.01 6.37
N PHE A 452 -6.64 -24.45 5.97
CA PHE A 452 -6.58 -23.42 4.96
C PHE A 452 -7.09 -23.90 3.60
N ASN A 453 -8.16 -23.30 3.11
CA ASN A 453 -8.77 -23.67 1.85
C ASN A 453 -9.39 -22.47 1.11
N PRO A 454 -8.63 -21.76 0.27
CA PRO A 454 -9.14 -20.65 -0.53
C PRO A 454 -9.96 -21.12 -1.75
N TRP A 455 -9.96 -22.42 -2.07
CA TRP A 455 -10.59 -23.00 -3.28
C TRP A 455 -12.03 -23.52 -3.06
N GLN A 456 -12.53 -23.56 -1.84
CA GLN A 456 -13.86 -24.08 -1.50
C GLN A 456 -15.04 -23.44 -2.26
N TYR A 457 -14.81 -22.29 -2.88
CA TYR A 457 -15.84 -21.51 -3.56
C TYR A 457 -16.08 -21.95 -5.00
N SER A 458 -15.14 -22.66 -5.62
CA SER A 458 -15.31 -23.18 -6.98
C SER A 458 -16.15 -24.47 -7.05
N SER A 459 -16.39 -25.10 -5.89
CA SER A 459 -17.14 -26.37 -5.81
C SER A 459 -18.59 -26.23 -5.37
N SER A 460 -19.05 -25.08 -4.91
CA SER A 460 -20.40 -24.91 -4.34
C SER A 460 -21.47 -24.37 -5.32
N SER A 461 -21.14 -24.21 -6.60
CA SER A 461 -22.13 -23.90 -7.65
C SER A 461 -22.81 -25.13 -8.26
N SER A 462 -22.70 -26.30 -7.62
CA SER A 462 -23.33 -27.56 -8.04
C SER A 462 -24.01 -28.22 -6.85
N GLN A 463 -24.96 -27.52 -6.20
CA GLN A 463 -26.04 -28.12 -5.42
C GLN A 463 -27.30 -27.26 -5.50
#